data_8bf7b264f54fabfdadbac65717cb200a
#
_entry.id   8bf7b264f54fabfdadbac65717cb200a
#
_cell.length_a   1.000
_cell.length_b   1.000
_cell.length_c   1.000
_cell.angle_alpha   90.00
_cell.angle_beta   90.00
_cell.angle_gamma   90.00
#
_symmetry.space_group_name_H-M   'P 1'
#
loop_
_entity.id
_entity.type
_entity.pdbx_description
1 polymer ?
#
loop_
_entity_poly.entity_id
_entity_poly.type
_entity_poly.pdbx_seq_one_letter_code
_entity_poly.pdbx_strand_id
1 'polypeptide(L)'
;MDKIGLEGVAEELEKEGFSKDSIDIYLGMFKEITTDIEGVRYCKEKLSDVLDPKVAEDLETIITAVDSVKNADFKISFDPTLVRGMSYYTGPIFEIAMDEFGGSVGGGGRYDEMIGKFTGQNTSACGFSIGFERIVMLLLERGYEIPTNAAKKAYLIEKNMPADKLLPILK
;
A
#
# COMPACT_ATOMS: atom_id res chain seq x y z
N MET A 1 -1.78 -10.03 -13.15
CA MET A 1 -0.35 -10.03 -13.57
C MET A 1 0.56 -10.46 -12.43
N ASP A 2 0.47 -9.89 -11.26
CA ASP A 2 1.33 -10.21 -10.11
C ASP A 2 1.42 -11.71 -9.75
N LYS A 3 0.32 -12.45 -9.81
CA LYS A 3 0.29 -13.87 -9.42
C LYS A 3 0.54 -14.87 -10.55
N ILE A 4 0.15 -14.55 -11.76
CA ILE A 4 0.13 -15.51 -12.88
C ILE A 4 1.01 -15.09 -14.06
N GLY A 5 1.67 -13.94 -13.96
CA GLY A 5 2.52 -13.37 -15.01
C GLY A 5 1.74 -12.96 -16.28
N LEU A 6 2.46 -12.46 -17.26
CA LEU A 6 1.85 -12.02 -18.54
C LEU A 6 1.28 -13.19 -19.35
N GLU A 7 1.93 -14.34 -19.30
CA GLU A 7 1.46 -15.55 -20.01
C GLU A 7 0.12 -16.05 -19.45
N GLY A 8 0.00 -16.14 -18.13
CA GLY A 8 -1.24 -16.54 -17.50
C GLY A 8 -2.38 -15.55 -17.74
N VAL A 9 -2.07 -14.24 -17.84
CA VAL A 9 -3.08 -13.24 -18.23
C VAL A 9 -3.50 -13.42 -19.68
N ALA A 10 -2.58 -13.72 -20.59
CA ALA A 10 -2.93 -14.02 -21.98
C ALA A 10 -3.92 -15.17 -22.08
N GLU A 11 -3.63 -16.29 -21.39
CA GLU A 11 -4.51 -17.46 -21.37
C GLU A 11 -5.92 -17.15 -20.83
N GLU A 12 -6.03 -16.35 -19.77
CA GLU A 12 -7.33 -15.97 -19.23
C GLU A 12 -8.10 -15.06 -20.21
N LEU A 13 -7.42 -14.10 -20.86
CA LEU A 13 -8.06 -13.25 -21.87
C LEU A 13 -8.51 -14.03 -23.10
N GLU A 14 -7.75 -15.05 -23.53
CA GLU A 14 -8.18 -15.95 -24.61
C GLU A 14 -9.45 -16.74 -24.22
N LYS A 15 -9.54 -17.24 -22.99
CA LYS A 15 -10.73 -17.93 -22.48
C LYS A 15 -11.95 -17.03 -22.43
N GLU A 16 -11.77 -15.75 -22.13
CA GLU A 16 -12.82 -14.73 -22.15
C GLU A 16 -13.21 -14.29 -23.59
N GLY A 17 -12.53 -14.79 -24.62
CA GLY A 17 -12.88 -14.59 -26.02
C GLY A 17 -12.26 -13.38 -26.68
N PHE A 18 -11.24 -12.77 -26.09
CA PHE A 18 -10.51 -11.70 -26.73
C PHE A 18 -9.65 -12.20 -27.88
N SER A 19 -9.52 -11.40 -28.94
CA SER A 19 -8.66 -11.77 -30.08
C SER A 19 -7.17 -11.77 -29.68
N LYS A 20 -6.39 -12.62 -30.30
CA LYS A 20 -4.95 -12.67 -30.07
C LYS A 20 -4.27 -11.33 -30.32
N ASP A 21 -4.64 -10.65 -31.40
CA ASP A 21 -4.09 -9.32 -31.73
C ASP A 21 -4.36 -8.30 -30.61
N SER A 22 -5.58 -8.30 -30.06
CA SER A 22 -5.94 -7.41 -28.93
C SER A 22 -5.13 -7.75 -27.67
N ILE A 23 -4.92 -9.04 -27.39
CA ILE A 23 -4.13 -9.50 -26.26
C ILE A 23 -2.68 -9.08 -26.43
N ASP A 24 -2.10 -9.28 -27.61
CA ASP A 24 -0.71 -8.93 -27.90
C ASP A 24 -0.46 -7.41 -27.76
N ILE A 25 -1.38 -6.59 -28.26
CA ILE A 25 -1.33 -5.12 -28.09
C ILE A 25 -1.41 -4.75 -26.61
N TYR A 26 -2.38 -5.29 -25.87
CA TYR A 26 -2.59 -5.01 -24.46
C TYR A 26 -1.38 -5.41 -23.61
N LEU A 27 -0.89 -6.63 -23.77
CA LEU A 27 0.27 -7.11 -23.00
C LEU A 27 1.58 -6.46 -23.45
N GLY A 28 1.68 -6.09 -24.74
CA GLY A 28 2.81 -5.32 -25.28
C GLY A 28 2.99 -3.99 -24.55
N MET A 29 1.90 -3.30 -24.24
CA MET A 29 1.94 -2.04 -23.51
C MET A 29 2.66 -2.18 -22.16
N PHE A 30 2.39 -3.25 -21.40
CA PHE A 30 3.03 -3.46 -20.10
C PHE A 30 4.54 -3.74 -20.16
N LYS A 31 5.04 -4.16 -21.30
CA LYS A 31 6.51 -4.35 -21.52
C LYS A 31 7.24 -3.03 -21.75
N GLU A 32 6.52 -2.00 -22.18
CA GLU A 32 7.07 -0.69 -22.49
C GLU A 32 6.94 0.31 -21.33
N ILE A 33 6.03 0.04 -20.39
CA ILE A 33 5.81 0.91 -19.22
C ILE A 33 7.01 0.83 -18.28
N THR A 34 7.60 1.98 -17.99
CA THR A 34 8.64 2.13 -16.97
C THR A 34 8.02 2.32 -15.58
N THR A 35 8.78 2.03 -14.53
CA THR A 35 8.30 2.12 -13.14
C THR A 35 8.51 3.50 -12.50
N ASP A 36 8.64 4.52 -13.29
CA ASP A 36 8.85 5.91 -12.88
C ASP A 36 7.77 6.84 -13.46
N ILE A 37 7.99 8.14 -13.38
CA ILE A 37 7.07 9.16 -13.88
C ILE A 37 6.87 9.07 -15.40
N GLU A 38 7.87 8.59 -16.13
CA GLU A 38 7.77 8.43 -17.60
C GLU A 38 6.76 7.30 -17.93
N GLY A 39 6.68 6.26 -17.10
CA GLY A 39 5.63 5.24 -17.24
C GLY A 39 4.22 5.82 -17.08
N VAL A 40 4.03 6.75 -16.16
CA VAL A 40 2.73 7.46 -16.01
C VAL A 40 2.40 8.27 -17.26
N ARG A 41 3.39 8.99 -17.80
CA ARG A 41 3.23 9.79 -19.04
C ARG A 41 2.96 8.92 -20.24
N TYR A 42 3.63 7.79 -20.35
CA TYR A 42 3.38 6.81 -21.39
C TYR A 42 1.92 6.31 -21.35
N CYS A 43 1.42 5.96 -20.14
CA CYS A 43 0.01 5.57 -19.99
C CYS A 43 -0.95 6.71 -20.38
N LYS A 44 -0.65 7.95 -20.01
CA LYS A 44 -1.46 9.12 -20.36
C LYS A 44 -1.56 9.29 -21.89
N GLU A 45 -0.46 9.10 -22.60
CA GLU A 45 -0.43 9.20 -24.06
C GLU A 45 -1.16 8.04 -24.73
N LYS A 46 -0.81 6.81 -24.35
CA LYS A 46 -1.34 5.58 -24.99
C LYS A 46 -2.80 5.33 -24.71
N LEU A 47 -3.30 5.78 -23.58
CA LEU A 47 -4.69 5.59 -23.14
C LEU A 47 -5.51 6.89 -23.22
N SER A 48 -5.06 7.88 -23.99
CA SER A 48 -5.68 9.21 -24.11
C SER A 48 -7.17 9.19 -24.43
N ASP A 49 -7.64 8.17 -25.14
CA ASP A 49 -9.05 8.04 -25.54
C ASP A 49 -9.95 7.51 -24.40
N VAL A 50 -9.38 6.90 -23.37
CA VAL A 50 -10.14 6.23 -22.30
C VAL A 50 -9.72 6.65 -20.89
N LEU A 51 -8.52 7.20 -20.71
CA LEU A 51 -7.99 7.65 -19.43
C LEU A 51 -8.27 9.14 -19.24
N ASP A 52 -8.92 9.48 -18.13
CA ASP A 52 -9.02 10.89 -17.73
C ASP A 52 -7.59 11.44 -17.49
N PRO A 53 -7.17 12.48 -18.22
CA PRO A 53 -5.85 13.09 -18.07
C PRO A 53 -5.51 13.49 -16.63
N LYS A 54 -6.52 13.84 -15.85
CA LYS A 54 -6.38 14.22 -14.45
C LYS A 54 -5.82 13.09 -13.59
N VAL A 55 -6.12 11.84 -13.90
CA VAL A 55 -5.58 10.68 -13.17
C VAL A 55 -4.05 10.62 -13.26
N ALA A 56 -3.51 10.80 -14.46
CA ALA A 56 -2.07 10.84 -14.66
C ALA A 56 -1.42 12.05 -13.98
N GLU A 57 -2.04 13.24 -14.09
CA GLU A 57 -1.56 14.46 -13.43
C GLU A 57 -1.53 14.36 -11.91
N ASP A 58 -2.55 13.73 -11.32
CA ASP A 58 -2.62 13.49 -9.89
C ASP A 58 -1.51 12.51 -9.46
N LEU A 59 -1.25 11.45 -10.22
CA LEU A 59 -0.15 10.51 -9.95
C LEU A 59 1.23 11.18 -10.08
N GLU A 60 1.47 11.95 -11.13
CA GLU A 60 2.71 12.73 -11.28
C GLU A 60 2.93 13.68 -10.10
N THR A 61 1.87 14.35 -9.67
CA THR A 61 1.90 15.28 -8.53
C THR A 61 2.27 14.54 -7.25
N ILE A 62 1.65 13.39 -6.98
CA ILE A 62 1.92 12.58 -5.78
C ILE A 62 3.37 12.08 -5.79
N ILE A 63 3.82 11.49 -6.88
CA ILE A 63 5.20 10.96 -7.00
C ILE A 63 6.21 12.09 -6.76
N THR A 64 6.04 13.23 -7.42
CA THR A 64 6.94 14.38 -7.30
C THR A 64 6.93 14.96 -5.90
N ALA A 65 5.76 15.12 -5.29
CA ALA A 65 5.63 15.67 -3.94
C ALA A 65 6.30 14.76 -2.90
N VAL A 66 6.05 13.46 -2.95
CA VAL A 66 6.64 12.50 -2.01
C VAL A 66 8.16 12.44 -2.20
N ASP A 67 8.65 12.41 -3.44
CA ASP A 67 10.09 12.39 -3.72
C ASP A 67 10.80 13.65 -3.20
N SER A 68 10.15 14.80 -3.25
CA SER A 68 10.70 16.09 -2.77
C SER A 68 10.83 16.19 -1.25
N VAL A 69 10.02 15.43 -0.49
CA VAL A 69 9.99 15.50 0.98
C VAL A 69 10.51 14.24 1.67
N LYS A 70 10.89 13.22 0.90
CA LYS A 70 11.41 11.98 1.49
C LYS A 70 12.69 12.27 2.27
N ASN A 71 12.77 11.70 3.47
CA ASN A 71 13.92 11.83 4.38
C ASN A 71 14.53 10.47 4.75
N ALA A 72 14.13 9.42 4.07
CA ALA A 72 14.62 8.05 4.22
C ALA A 72 14.95 7.47 2.85
N ASP A 73 15.77 6.41 2.84
CA ASP A 73 16.13 5.70 1.62
C ASP A 73 15.00 4.73 1.23
N PHE A 74 14.12 5.19 0.35
CA PHE A 74 13.12 4.36 -0.31
C PHE A 74 12.90 4.85 -1.74
N LYS A 75 12.47 3.93 -2.59
CA LYS A 75 12.11 4.21 -3.99
C LYS A 75 10.60 4.30 -4.12
N ILE A 76 10.13 5.31 -4.84
CA ILE A 76 8.75 5.35 -5.32
C ILE A 76 8.73 4.74 -6.71
N SER A 77 7.83 3.80 -6.93
CA SER A 77 7.68 3.15 -8.23
C SER A 77 6.21 3.23 -8.66
N PHE A 78 6.02 3.56 -9.95
CA PHE A 78 4.73 3.42 -10.59
C PHE A 78 4.53 1.96 -10.99
N ASP A 79 3.43 1.36 -10.57
CA ASP A 79 3.05 0.00 -10.93
C ASP A 79 1.62 0.00 -11.48
N PRO A 80 1.45 -0.08 -12.82
CA PRO A 80 0.14 -0.13 -13.46
C PRO A 80 -0.59 -1.45 -13.22
N THR A 81 0.08 -2.45 -12.65
CA THR A 81 -0.49 -3.76 -12.35
C THR A 81 -0.97 -3.90 -10.91
N LEU A 82 -0.71 -2.90 -10.07
CA LEU A 82 -1.10 -2.92 -8.68
C LEU A 82 -2.63 -2.94 -8.54
N VAL A 83 -3.13 -3.96 -7.87
CA VAL A 83 -4.55 -4.13 -7.57
C VAL A 83 -4.74 -4.39 -6.09
N ARG A 84 -5.68 -3.68 -5.49
CA ARG A 84 -6.10 -3.90 -4.09
C ARG A 84 -7.38 -4.71 -4.07
N GLY A 85 -7.47 -5.67 -3.14
CA GLY A 85 -8.61 -6.60 -3.06
C GLY A 85 -9.93 -5.98 -2.59
N MET A 86 -9.99 -4.69 -2.32
CA MET A 86 -11.19 -4.01 -1.82
C MET A 86 -11.68 -2.97 -2.81
N SER A 87 -12.98 -2.99 -3.10
CA SER A 87 -13.62 -2.17 -4.15
C SER A 87 -14.01 -0.75 -3.69
N TYR A 88 -13.65 -0.34 -2.48
CA TYR A 88 -14.03 0.98 -1.95
C TYR A 88 -13.09 2.12 -2.36
N TYR A 89 -11.96 1.83 -2.97
CA TYR A 89 -11.03 2.86 -3.42
C TYR A 89 -11.59 3.66 -4.59
N THR A 90 -11.45 4.97 -4.51
CA THR A 90 -11.98 5.93 -5.50
C THR A 90 -10.88 6.82 -6.11
N GLY A 91 -9.63 6.50 -5.86
CA GLY A 91 -8.48 7.25 -6.34
C GLY A 91 -7.19 6.44 -6.26
N PRO A 92 -6.05 7.09 -6.15
CA PRO A 92 -4.76 6.41 -6.08
C PRO A 92 -4.70 5.38 -4.97
N ILE A 93 -4.08 4.25 -5.27
CA ILE A 93 -3.77 3.19 -4.32
C ILE A 93 -2.25 3.06 -4.23
N PHE A 94 -1.76 2.59 -3.10
CA PHE A 94 -0.33 2.37 -2.90
C PHE A 94 -0.07 1.14 -2.05
N GLU A 95 1.13 0.62 -2.19
CA GLU A 95 1.64 -0.51 -1.42
C GLU A 95 3.08 -0.22 -0.98
N ILE A 96 3.44 -0.71 0.19
CA ILE A 96 4.79 -0.63 0.73
C ILE A 96 5.38 -2.03 0.64
N ALA A 97 6.30 -2.22 -0.28
CA ALA A 97 7.06 -3.45 -0.42
C ALA A 97 8.38 -3.37 0.37
N MET A 98 8.80 -4.48 0.90
CA MET A 98 10.13 -4.65 1.48
C MET A 98 10.79 -5.89 0.88
N ASP A 99 11.97 -5.70 0.31
CA ASP A 99 12.71 -6.75 -0.40
C ASP A 99 13.01 -7.94 0.50
N GLU A 100 13.35 -7.66 1.77
CA GLU A 100 13.67 -8.69 2.77
C GLU A 100 12.48 -9.59 3.11
N PHE A 101 11.27 -9.07 2.95
CA PHE A 101 10.07 -9.85 3.21
C PHE A 101 9.54 -10.55 1.95
N GLY A 102 9.99 -10.12 0.76
CA GLY A 102 9.50 -10.62 -0.51
C GLY A 102 8.02 -10.29 -0.79
N GLY A 103 7.50 -9.21 -0.19
CA GLY A 103 6.12 -8.80 -0.37
C GLY A 103 5.73 -7.53 0.37
N SER A 104 4.42 -7.27 0.41
CA SER A 104 3.85 -6.08 1.01
C SER A 104 3.86 -6.13 2.54
N VAL A 105 4.28 -5.03 3.14
CA VAL A 105 4.23 -4.80 4.60
C VAL A 105 3.19 -3.75 4.98
N GLY A 106 2.59 -3.09 4.01
CA GLY A 106 1.54 -2.12 4.23
C GLY A 106 0.93 -1.64 2.93
N GLY A 107 -0.15 -0.90 3.01
CA GLY A 107 -0.75 -0.28 1.84
C GLY A 107 -2.09 0.37 2.11
N GLY A 108 -2.54 1.15 1.17
CA GLY A 108 -3.74 1.94 1.29
C GLY A 108 -4.15 2.63 0.01
N GLY A 109 -4.91 3.71 0.16
CA GLY A 109 -5.37 4.53 -0.95
C GLY A 109 -6.45 5.52 -0.56
N ARG A 110 -7.00 6.18 -1.56
CA ARG A 110 -8.09 7.15 -1.42
C ARG A 110 -9.46 6.45 -1.51
N TYR A 111 -10.40 6.81 -0.64
CA TYR A 111 -11.72 6.17 -0.54
C TYR A 111 -12.85 7.14 -0.13
N ASP A 112 -12.96 8.25 -0.81
CA ASP A 112 -13.88 9.35 -0.50
C ASP A 112 -15.34 8.89 -0.36
N GLU A 113 -15.83 8.08 -1.31
CA GLU A 113 -17.21 7.63 -1.32
C GLU A 113 -17.58 6.72 -0.12
N MET A 114 -16.62 5.99 0.40
CA MET A 114 -16.87 5.13 1.56
C MET A 114 -17.30 5.97 2.77
N ILE A 115 -16.61 7.05 3.04
CA ILE A 115 -16.95 7.97 4.12
C ILE A 115 -18.29 8.65 3.86
N GLY A 116 -18.54 9.05 2.61
CA GLY A 116 -19.80 9.66 2.21
C GLY A 116 -21.03 8.78 2.48
N LYS A 117 -20.90 7.45 2.32
CA LYS A 117 -21.96 6.48 2.62
C LYS A 117 -22.35 6.46 4.11
N PHE A 118 -21.42 6.73 5.01
CA PHE A 118 -21.67 6.77 6.45
C PHE A 118 -22.14 8.13 6.95
N THR A 119 -21.61 9.20 6.38
CA THR A 119 -21.85 10.57 6.86
C THR A 119 -22.96 11.29 6.11
N GLY A 120 -23.38 10.79 4.96
CA GLY A 120 -24.32 11.46 4.05
C GLY A 120 -23.73 12.68 3.33
N GLN A 121 -22.43 12.93 3.48
CA GLN A 121 -21.72 14.06 2.87
C GLN A 121 -20.50 13.56 2.11
N ASN A 122 -20.22 14.16 0.96
CA ASN A 122 -19.00 13.86 0.23
C ASN A 122 -17.79 14.34 1.04
N THR A 123 -16.98 13.38 1.49
CA THR A 123 -15.83 13.62 2.38
C THR A 123 -14.59 12.97 1.80
N SER A 124 -13.60 13.78 1.47
CA SER A 124 -12.31 13.27 1.01
C SER A 124 -11.63 12.46 2.11
N ALA A 125 -11.24 11.25 1.80
CA ALA A 125 -10.58 10.34 2.75
C ALA A 125 -9.48 9.53 2.08
N CYS A 126 -8.38 9.40 2.80
CA CYS A 126 -7.25 8.57 2.45
C CYS A 126 -6.75 7.86 3.71
N GLY A 127 -6.30 6.64 3.57
CA GLY A 127 -5.77 5.90 4.72
C GLY A 127 -4.97 4.68 4.27
N PHE A 128 -4.36 4.05 5.26
CA PHE A 128 -3.54 2.87 5.04
C PHE A 128 -3.54 1.96 6.27
N SER A 129 -3.13 0.73 6.05
CA SER A 129 -2.83 -0.24 7.11
C SER A 129 -1.42 -0.76 6.96
N ILE A 130 -0.84 -1.17 8.07
CA ILE A 130 0.47 -1.82 8.13
C ILE A 130 0.31 -3.26 8.61
N GLY A 131 1.11 -4.16 8.05
CA GLY A 131 1.21 -5.55 8.51
C GLY A 131 2.03 -5.62 9.79
N PHE A 132 1.37 -5.41 10.95
CA PHE A 132 2.05 -5.30 12.24
C PHE A 132 2.97 -6.48 12.52
N GLU A 133 2.47 -7.71 12.38
CA GLU A 133 3.26 -8.92 12.62
C GLU A 133 4.47 -9.02 11.69
N ARG A 134 4.30 -8.65 10.42
CA ARG A 134 5.38 -8.65 9.42
C ARG A 134 6.49 -7.69 9.79
N ILE A 135 6.13 -6.49 10.22
CA ILE A 135 7.09 -5.47 10.66
C ILE A 135 7.80 -5.91 11.93
N VAL A 136 7.07 -6.46 12.90
CA VAL A 136 7.67 -6.99 14.14
C VAL A 136 8.64 -8.12 13.84
N MET A 137 8.30 -9.07 12.97
CA MET A 137 9.21 -10.14 12.57
C MET A 137 10.51 -9.58 11.97
N LEU A 138 10.43 -8.65 11.03
CA LEU A 138 11.60 -8.02 10.42
C LEU A 138 12.47 -7.28 11.45
N LEU A 139 11.86 -6.59 12.40
CA LEU A 139 12.58 -5.90 13.46
C LEU A 139 13.32 -6.90 14.38
N LEU A 140 12.69 -8.00 14.73
CA LEU A 140 13.31 -9.06 15.55
C LEU A 140 14.45 -9.74 14.81
N GLU A 141 14.30 -10.06 13.52
CA GLU A 141 15.34 -10.64 12.68
C GLU A 141 16.58 -9.73 12.56
N ARG A 142 16.36 -8.41 12.54
CA ARG A 142 17.42 -7.39 12.55
C ARG A 142 18.03 -7.13 13.93
N GLY A 143 17.57 -7.83 14.96
CA GLY A 143 18.03 -7.62 16.33
C GLY A 143 17.66 -6.25 16.90
N TYR A 144 16.57 -5.65 16.40
CA TYR A 144 16.12 -4.36 16.90
C TYR A 144 15.59 -4.50 18.33
N GLU A 145 16.20 -3.77 19.24
CA GLU A 145 15.74 -3.67 20.61
C GLU A 145 14.98 -2.35 20.80
N ILE A 146 13.76 -2.44 21.33
CA ILE A 146 13.01 -1.26 21.70
C ILE A 146 13.72 -0.58 22.86
N PRO A 147 14.20 0.67 22.73
CA PRO A 147 14.84 1.39 23.82
C PRO A 147 13.83 1.59 24.95
N THR A 148 13.81 0.71 25.90
CA THR A 148 12.98 0.86 27.10
C THR A 148 13.79 1.60 28.15
N ASN A 149 13.58 2.90 28.28
CA ASN A 149 14.07 3.69 29.41
C ASN A 149 13.30 3.42 30.72
N ALA A 150 12.32 2.52 30.67
CA ALA A 150 11.56 2.12 31.85
C ALA A 150 12.38 1.15 32.67
N ALA A 151 12.82 1.58 33.83
CA ALA A 151 13.34 0.68 34.85
C ALA A 151 12.30 -0.43 35.10
N LYS A 152 12.73 -1.68 34.95
CA LYS A 152 11.85 -2.81 35.25
C LYS A 152 11.53 -2.73 36.75
N LYS A 153 10.25 -2.58 37.10
CA LYS A 153 9.77 -2.58 38.47
C LYS A 153 9.24 -3.99 38.76
N ALA A 154 9.77 -4.61 39.80
CA ALA A 154 9.22 -5.85 40.35
C ALA A 154 8.55 -5.51 41.68
N TYR A 155 7.31 -5.95 41.83
CA TYR A 155 6.55 -5.77 43.06
C TYR A 155 6.42 -7.10 43.77
N LEU A 156 6.89 -7.19 45.01
CA LEU A 156 6.64 -8.31 45.89
C LEU A 156 5.38 -7.99 46.71
N ILE A 157 4.28 -8.68 46.41
CA ILE A 157 2.98 -8.41 47.02
C ILE A 157 2.63 -9.51 47.96
N GLU A 158 2.26 -9.14 49.21
CA GLU A 158 1.79 -10.10 50.19
C GLU A 158 0.42 -10.68 49.79
N LYS A 159 0.24 -11.99 49.95
CA LYS A 159 -0.93 -12.77 49.49
C LYS A 159 -2.19 -12.24 50.13
N ASN A 160 -2.63 -11.41 50.55
CA ASN A 160 -3.90 -10.90 51.07
C ASN A 160 -3.87 -9.38 51.25
N MET A 161 -3.02 -8.68 50.50
CA MET A 161 -2.96 -7.23 50.56
C MET A 161 -4.32 -6.64 50.07
N PRO A 162 -4.96 -5.79 50.85
CA PRO A 162 -6.21 -5.12 50.48
C PRO A 162 -6.03 -4.26 49.23
N ALA A 163 -7.06 -4.21 48.37
CA ALA A 163 -7.01 -3.51 47.10
C ALA A 163 -6.72 -2.01 47.20
N ASP A 164 -7.22 -1.38 48.26
CA ASP A 164 -7.00 0.05 48.57
C ASP A 164 -5.51 0.36 48.86
N LYS A 165 -4.77 -0.61 49.37
CA LYS A 165 -3.32 -0.49 49.59
C LYS A 165 -2.49 -0.91 48.36
N LEU A 166 -2.99 -1.88 47.59
CA LEU A 166 -2.30 -2.38 46.40
C LEU A 166 -2.34 -1.42 45.22
N LEU A 167 -3.50 -0.85 44.90
CA LEU A 167 -3.70 -0.02 43.74
C LEU A 167 -2.81 1.24 43.69
N PRO A 168 -2.55 1.96 44.80
CA PRO A 168 -1.62 3.09 44.80
C PRO A 168 -0.17 2.71 44.50
N ILE A 169 0.23 1.46 44.78
CA ILE A 169 1.60 0.99 44.53
C ILE A 169 1.82 0.64 43.04
N LEU A 170 0.76 0.19 42.37
CA LEU A 170 0.81 -0.22 40.96
C LEU A 170 0.67 0.97 39.97
N LYS A 171 0.38 2.13 40.47
CA LYS A 171 0.26 3.36 39.68
C LYS A 171 1.63 4.01 39.45
#